data_0cc08bc6c9a483934ea67d9fb27038be
#
_entry.id   0cc08bc6c9a483934ea67d9fb27038be
#
_cell.length_a   1.000
_cell.length_b   1.000
_cell.length_c   1.000
_cell.angle_alpha   90.00
_cell.angle_beta   90.00
_cell.angle_gamma   90.00
#
_symmetry.space_group_name_H-M   'P 1'
#
loop_
_entity.id
_entity.type
_entity.pdbx_description
1 polymer ?
#
loop_
_entity_poly.entity_id
_entity_poly.type
_entity_poly.pdbx_seq_one_letter_code
_entity_poly.pdbx_strand_id
1 'polypeptide(L)'
;MKKALIVFGGWPGHEPEICSKIISGWLEKDGYEVRIEYQISAFAEDYVLEMDLIIPIVTMAFHFSPSGEIKRNEVNNIVKAVINGAGLAGHHGGMCDAFRQSIDWQFLTGGQWVSHPNGITDYTVHIKNTNDPITKGIKDFEYHSEQYYMHVDPLNEVLATSKFKGNEVWKLEQEPGHPGNDAYTTEWIKDVEVPVIWKRQIGKGKVFYISLGHFADELNHPEMQTMYRRGILWASR
;
A
#
# COMPACT_ATOMS: atom_id res chain seq x y z
N MET A 1 -12.94 8.73 -21.20
CA MET A 1 -12.20 7.57 -20.67
C MET A 1 -11.60 8.00 -19.36
N LYS A 2 -11.64 7.19 -18.31
CA LYS A 2 -11.01 7.51 -17.03
C LYS A 2 -9.49 7.43 -17.16
N LYS A 3 -8.78 8.32 -16.46
CA LYS A 3 -7.31 8.40 -16.49
C LYS A 3 -6.72 7.84 -15.21
N ALA A 4 -5.78 6.90 -15.32
CA ALA A 4 -5.04 6.36 -14.19
C ALA A 4 -3.54 6.67 -14.32
N LEU A 5 -2.92 7.07 -13.22
CA LEU A 5 -1.48 7.24 -13.10
C LEU A 5 -0.92 6.14 -12.21
N ILE A 6 0.03 5.39 -12.72
CA ILE A 6 0.86 4.48 -11.95
C ILE A 6 2.27 5.07 -11.89
N VAL A 7 2.79 5.29 -10.69
CA VAL A 7 4.20 5.66 -10.51
C VAL A 7 4.89 4.55 -9.76
N PHE A 8 5.94 3.99 -10.35
CA PHE A 8 6.69 2.89 -9.75
C PHE A 8 8.15 3.27 -9.51
N GLY A 9 8.77 2.61 -8.54
CA GLY A 9 10.17 2.84 -8.16
C GLY A 9 10.44 2.46 -6.70
N GLY A 10 11.44 3.11 -6.09
CA GLY A 10 11.85 2.81 -4.72
C GLY A 10 12.60 1.49 -4.62
N TRP A 11 12.38 0.74 -3.56
CA TRP A 11 13.11 -0.50 -3.29
C TRP A 11 12.79 -1.60 -4.31
N PRO A 12 13.83 -2.12 -5.03
CA PRO A 12 13.60 -3.05 -6.13
C PRO A 12 13.13 -4.44 -5.68
N GLY A 13 13.31 -4.81 -4.40
CA GLY A 13 12.90 -6.11 -3.88
C GLY A 13 11.39 -6.37 -3.91
N HIS A 14 10.57 -5.32 -4.03
CA HIS A 14 9.12 -5.43 -4.25
C HIS A 14 8.72 -5.52 -5.74
N GLU A 15 9.66 -5.70 -6.65
CA GLU A 15 9.43 -5.87 -8.09
C GLU A 15 8.48 -4.80 -8.70
N PRO A 16 8.68 -3.49 -8.38
CA PRO A 16 7.70 -2.45 -8.68
C PRO A 16 7.39 -2.30 -10.17
N GLU A 17 8.36 -2.57 -11.06
CA GLU A 17 8.13 -2.54 -12.50
C GLU A 17 7.20 -3.66 -12.96
N ILE A 18 7.35 -4.89 -12.43
CA ILE A 18 6.50 -6.02 -12.80
C ILE A 18 5.10 -5.79 -12.24
N CYS A 19 4.98 -5.35 -10.99
CA CYS A 19 3.70 -4.97 -10.37
C CYS A 19 2.97 -3.90 -11.21
N SER A 20 3.69 -2.87 -11.68
CA SER A 20 3.07 -1.79 -12.47
C SER A 20 2.48 -2.31 -13.79
N LYS A 21 3.16 -3.24 -14.46
CA LYS A 21 2.68 -3.85 -15.71
C LYS A 21 1.44 -4.72 -15.49
N ILE A 22 1.41 -5.50 -14.40
CA ILE A 22 0.25 -6.33 -14.05
C ILE A 22 -0.97 -5.44 -13.77
N ILE A 23 -0.80 -4.41 -12.94
CA ILE A 23 -1.89 -3.50 -12.55
C ILE A 23 -2.37 -2.68 -13.76
N SER A 24 -1.45 -2.20 -14.62
CA SER A 24 -1.81 -1.53 -15.87
C SER A 24 -2.69 -2.41 -16.74
N GLY A 25 -2.30 -3.68 -16.92
CA GLY A 25 -3.08 -4.62 -17.71
C GLY A 25 -4.49 -4.89 -17.17
N TRP A 26 -4.71 -4.77 -15.85
CA TRP A 26 -6.06 -4.82 -15.27
C TRP A 26 -6.86 -3.57 -15.61
N LEU A 27 -6.26 -2.39 -15.44
CA LEU A 27 -6.91 -1.11 -15.67
C LEU A 27 -7.27 -0.89 -17.15
N GLU A 28 -6.39 -1.27 -18.05
CA GLU A 28 -6.63 -1.19 -19.51
C GLU A 28 -7.83 -2.05 -19.93
N LYS A 29 -7.94 -3.27 -19.35
CA LYS A 29 -9.13 -4.13 -19.56
C LYS A 29 -10.41 -3.54 -18.98
N ASP A 30 -10.30 -2.73 -17.92
CA ASP A 30 -11.41 -2.02 -17.29
C ASP A 30 -11.68 -0.65 -17.96
N GLY A 31 -11.01 -0.35 -19.09
CA GLY A 31 -11.26 0.82 -19.95
C GLY A 31 -10.60 2.12 -19.50
N TYR A 32 -9.52 2.06 -18.72
CA TYR A 32 -8.73 3.23 -18.35
C TYR A 32 -7.69 3.57 -19.42
N GLU A 33 -7.41 4.86 -19.55
CA GLU A 33 -6.17 5.37 -20.14
C GLU A 33 -5.12 5.36 -19.04
N VAL A 34 -4.10 4.51 -19.17
CA VAL A 34 -3.09 4.32 -18.12
C VAL A 34 -1.81 5.03 -18.50
N ARG A 35 -1.33 5.90 -17.61
CA ARG A 35 -0.01 6.50 -17.67
C ARG A 35 0.89 5.83 -16.65
N ILE A 36 2.03 5.30 -17.10
CA ILE A 36 3.04 4.68 -16.22
C ILE A 36 4.28 5.56 -16.22
N GLU A 37 4.77 5.90 -15.03
CA GLU A 37 5.98 6.70 -14.84
C GLU A 37 6.96 5.99 -13.91
N TYR A 38 8.23 6.10 -14.24
CA TYR A 38 9.34 5.55 -13.45
C TYR A 38 10.02 6.64 -12.70
N GLN A 39 9.64 7.36 -11.89
CA GLN A 39 10.31 8.30 -10.99
C GLN A 39 9.28 9.02 -10.13
N ILE A 40 9.59 9.16 -8.87
CA ILE A 40 8.74 9.83 -7.88
C ILE A 40 8.42 11.28 -8.28
N SER A 41 9.37 11.95 -8.96
CA SER A 41 9.19 13.32 -9.46
C SER A 41 7.97 13.49 -10.38
N ALA A 42 7.47 12.42 -10.97
CA ALA A 42 6.23 12.44 -11.75
C ALA A 42 5.02 12.91 -10.93
N PHE A 43 5.02 12.68 -9.62
CA PHE A 43 3.97 13.18 -8.72
C PHE A 43 3.99 14.71 -8.55
N ALA A 44 5.09 15.38 -8.87
CA ALA A 44 5.17 16.83 -8.80
C ALA A 44 4.59 17.54 -10.04
N GLU A 45 4.26 16.79 -11.09
CA GLU A 45 3.74 17.34 -12.33
C GLU A 45 2.25 17.70 -12.24
N ASP A 46 1.83 18.71 -12.99
CA ASP A 46 0.47 19.25 -12.92
C ASP A 46 -0.60 18.24 -13.40
N TYR A 47 -0.24 17.33 -14.31
CA TYR A 47 -1.20 16.33 -14.81
C TYR A 47 -1.72 15.38 -13.70
N VAL A 48 -1.03 15.28 -12.57
CA VAL A 48 -1.50 14.49 -11.40
C VAL A 48 -2.87 14.97 -10.94
N LEU A 49 -3.13 16.28 -11.05
CA LEU A 49 -4.41 16.89 -10.65
C LEU A 49 -5.59 16.51 -11.57
N GLU A 50 -5.29 16.00 -12.76
CA GLU A 50 -6.29 15.60 -13.75
C GLU A 50 -6.67 14.11 -13.69
N MET A 51 -5.98 13.33 -12.86
CA MET A 51 -6.18 11.88 -12.77
C MET A 51 -7.49 11.53 -12.05
N ASP A 52 -8.10 10.46 -12.51
CA ASP A 52 -9.25 9.83 -11.83
C ASP A 52 -8.79 8.82 -10.76
N LEU A 53 -7.57 8.29 -10.93
CA LEU A 53 -6.96 7.30 -10.07
C LEU A 53 -5.44 7.44 -10.03
N ILE A 54 -4.86 7.36 -8.85
CA ILE A 54 -3.40 7.39 -8.61
C ILE A 54 -3.02 6.10 -7.89
N ILE A 55 -2.00 5.39 -8.40
CA ILE A 55 -1.48 4.15 -7.83
C ILE A 55 0.04 4.29 -7.63
N PRO A 56 0.49 4.57 -6.40
CA PRO A 56 1.89 4.54 -6.07
C PRO A 56 2.37 3.09 -5.86
N ILE A 57 3.52 2.75 -6.43
CA ILE A 57 4.24 1.50 -6.22
C ILE A 57 5.70 1.88 -5.90
N VAL A 58 5.89 2.59 -4.78
CA VAL A 58 7.15 3.28 -4.47
C VAL A 58 7.53 3.06 -3.02
N THR A 59 8.14 1.94 -2.70
CA THR A 59 8.59 1.65 -1.32
C THR A 59 9.83 2.49 -0.98
N MET A 60 9.86 3.08 0.21
CA MET A 60 11.00 3.86 0.72
C MET A 60 11.47 4.96 -0.26
N ALA A 61 10.54 5.75 -0.78
CA ALA A 61 10.78 6.79 -1.77
C ALA A 61 11.98 7.69 -1.45
N PHE A 62 12.16 8.05 -0.17
CA PHE A 62 13.25 8.90 0.30
C PHE A 62 14.64 8.30 0.02
N HIS A 63 14.83 7.00 0.28
CA HIS A 63 16.11 6.34 0.12
C HIS A 63 16.53 6.16 -1.35
N PHE A 64 15.55 6.14 -2.25
CA PHE A 64 15.76 5.90 -3.68
C PHE A 64 15.54 7.14 -4.55
N SER A 65 15.25 8.30 -3.95
CA SER A 65 15.24 9.56 -4.68
C SER A 65 16.66 9.95 -5.07
N PRO A 66 16.94 10.32 -6.34
CA PRO A 66 18.26 10.73 -6.78
C PRO A 66 18.85 11.92 -6.02
N SER A 67 18.01 12.78 -5.45
CA SER A 67 18.41 13.94 -4.64
C SER A 67 18.52 13.62 -3.15
N GLY A 68 18.10 12.42 -2.70
CA GLY A 68 17.95 12.13 -1.27
C GLY A 68 16.86 12.95 -0.58
N GLU A 69 16.08 13.71 -1.35
CA GLU A 69 15.01 14.58 -0.85
C GLU A 69 13.69 14.26 -1.56
N ILE A 70 12.61 14.17 -0.81
CA ILE A 70 11.25 14.21 -1.35
C ILE A 70 10.83 15.67 -1.38
N LYS A 71 10.62 16.21 -2.56
CA LYS A 71 10.12 17.57 -2.70
C LYS A 71 8.66 17.59 -2.21
N ARG A 72 8.31 18.59 -1.42
CA ARG A 72 6.93 18.76 -0.89
C ARG A 72 5.85 18.70 -1.97
N ASN A 73 6.18 19.08 -3.21
CA ASN A 73 5.23 19.11 -4.32
C ASN A 73 4.69 17.74 -4.71
N GLU A 74 5.47 16.67 -4.57
CA GLU A 74 5.06 15.31 -4.91
C GLU A 74 3.88 14.85 -4.05
N VAL A 75 4.02 14.92 -2.73
CA VAL A 75 2.92 14.57 -1.80
C VAL A 75 1.78 15.57 -1.91
N ASN A 76 2.07 16.88 -1.99
CA ASN A 76 1.06 17.92 -2.06
C ASN A 76 0.14 17.78 -3.27
N ASN A 77 0.65 17.42 -4.45
CA ASN A 77 -0.19 17.24 -5.63
C ASN A 77 -1.11 16.03 -5.49
N ILE A 78 -0.61 14.93 -4.91
CA ILE A 78 -1.47 13.77 -4.64
C ILE A 78 -2.57 14.14 -3.64
N VAL A 79 -2.21 14.83 -2.53
CA VAL A 79 -3.19 15.29 -1.53
C VAL A 79 -4.26 16.18 -2.19
N LYS A 80 -3.85 17.16 -2.99
CA LYS A 80 -4.78 18.06 -3.71
C LYS A 80 -5.69 17.29 -4.67
N ALA A 81 -5.12 16.36 -5.45
CA ALA A 81 -5.88 15.52 -6.38
C ALA A 81 -6.96 14.72 -5.65
N VAL A 82 -6.59 14.05 -4.55
CA VAL A 82 -7.51 13.22 -3.75
C VAL A 82 -8.59 14.07 -3.09
N ILE A 83 -8.24 15.19 -2.45
CA ILE A 83 -9.24 16.10 -1.85
C ILE A 83 -10.26 16.59 -2.90
N ASN A 84 -9.83 16.78 -4.16
CA ASN A 84 -10.68 17.20 -5.26
C ASN A 84 -11.41 16.05 -5.97
N GLY A 85 -11.22 14.80 -5.55
CA GLY A 85 -12.03 13.68 -5.99
C GLY A 85 -11.28 12.56 -6.73
N ALA A 86 -9.97 12.67 -6.96
CA ALA A 86 -9.19 11.55 -7.46
C ALA A 86 -9.18 10.39 -6.46
N GLY A 87 -9.12 9.16 -6.96
CA GLY A 87 -8.87 7.98 -6.14
C GLY A 87 -7.39 7.78 -5.85
N LEU A 88 -7.07 7.25 -4.67
CA LEU A 88 -5.75 6.75 -4.33
C LEU A 88 -5.88 5.27 -3.94
N ALA A 89 -5.17 4.39 -4.62
CA ALA A 89 -5.18 2.96 -4.30
C ALA A 89 -3.76 2.42 -4.30
N GLY A 90 -3.44 1.54 -3.36
CA GLY A 90 -2.10 0.96 -3.32
C GLY A 90 -2.04 -0.31 -2.49
N HIS A 91 -0.90 -0.98 -2.62
CA HIS A 91 -0.64 -2.22 -1.91
C HIS A 91 0.73 -2.19 -1.23
N HIS A 92 0.86 -3.00 -0.22
CA HIS A 92 2.10 -3.32 0.48
C HIS A 92 2.95 -2.07 0.80
N GLY A 93 4.28 -2.18 0.73
CA GLY A 93 5.20 -1.06 0.91
C GLY A 93 5.06 0.03 -0.15
N GLY A 94 4.50 -0.30 -1.32
CA GLY A 94 4.35 0.65 -2.43
C GLY A 94 3.48 1.88 -2.12
N MET A 95 2.64 1.80 -1.09
CA MET A 95 1.85 2.93 -0.61
C MET A 95 2.15 3.29 0.85
N CYS A 96 1.91 2.39 1.83
CA CYS A 96 2.03 2.77 3.24
C CYS A 96 3.46 2.78 3.77
N ASP A 97 4.44 2.49 2.95
CA ASP A 97 5.87 2.69 3.21
C ASP A 97 6.54 3.62 2.18
N ALA A 98 5.74 4.30 1.36
CA ALA A 98 6.26 5.15 0.29
C ALA A 98 6.99 6.39 0.83
N PHE A 99 6.30 7.24 1.55
CA PHE A 99 6.81 8.51 2.05
C PHE A 99 6.82 8.51 3.58
N ARG A 100 7.65 7.65 4.19
CA ARG A 100 7.74 7.43 5.65
C ARG A 100 7.79 8.72 6.48
N GLN A 101 8.52 9.73 6.00
CA GLN A 101 8.78 10.99 6.72
C GLN A 101 7.68 12.03 6.53
N SER A 102 6.71 11.77 5.66
CA SER A 102 5.64 12.72 5.38
C SER A 102 4.40 12.44 6.23
N ILE A 103 4.14 13.33 7.19
CA ILE A 103 2.93 13.29 8.01
C ILE A 103 1.67 13.52 7.17
N ASP A 104 1.74 14.34 6.13
CA ASP A 104 0.63 14.59 5.20
C ASP A 104 0.28 13.32 4.42
N TRP A 105 1.29 12.53 4.05
CA TRP A 105 1.08 11.23 3.41
C TRP A 105 0.42 10.22 4.35
N GLN A 106 0.91 10.11 5.59
CA GLN A 106 0.32 9.21 6.59
C GLN A 106 -1.12 9.59 6.90
N PHE A 107 -1.40 10.89 7.00
CA PHE A 107 -2.76 11.39 7.23
C PHE A 107 -3.68 11.12 6.03
N LEU A 108 -3.17 11.23 4.81
CA LEU A 108 -3.92 10.91 3.59
C LEU A 108 -4.24 9.42 3.49
N THR A 109 -3.23 8.56 3.66
CA THR A 109 -3.35 7.10 3.44
C THR A 109 -4.06 6.39 4.60
N GLY A 110 -4.00 6.96 5.78
CA GLY A 110 -4.58 6.38 7.00
C GLY A 110 -3.76 5.27 7.62
N GLY A 111 -2.51 5.12 7.24
CA GLY A 111 -1.64 4.13 7.84
C GLY A 111 -0.17 4.31 7.49
N GLN A 112 0.67 3.72 8.34
CA GLN A 112 2.11 3.69 8.19
C GLN A 112 2.63 2.30 8.53
N TRP A 113 3.44 1.73 7.64
CA TRP A 113 4.22 0.53 7.94
C TRP A 113 5.21 0.81 9.09
N VAL A 114 5.29 -0.15 10.00
CA VAL A 114 6.18 -0.07 11.17
C VAL A 114 7.21 -1.19 11.15
N SER A 115 6.75 -2.43 10.96
CA SER A 115 7.62 -3.61 10.98
C SER A 115 6.95 -4.81 10.30
N HIS A 116 7.72 -5.83 9.99
CA HIS A 116 7.28 -7.16 9.56
C HIS A 116 8.11 -8.26 10.27
N PRO A 117 7.89 -8.48 11.58
CA PRO A 117 8.61 -9.51 12.33
C PRO A 117 8.53 -10.87 11.61
N ASN A 118 9.64 -11.63 11.58
CA ASN A 118 9.87 -12.83 10.78
C ASN A 118 10.07 -12.62 9.26
N GLY A 119 9.88 -11.42 8.70
CA GLY A 119 9.87 -11.25 7.24
C GLY A 119 8.74 -12.05 6.59
N ILE A 120 9.06 -12.92 5.64
CA ILE A 120 8.07 -13.80 4.98
C ILE A 120 7.64 -14.92 5.94
N THR A 121 6.32 -15.03 6.17
CA THR A 121 5.73 -16.01 7.09
C THR A 121 4.31 -16.40 6.68
N ASP A 122 3.81 -17.48 7.26
CA ASP A 122 2.41 -17.92 7.06
C ASP A 122 1.50 -17.28 8.11
N TYR A 123 0.41 -16.67 7.65
CA TYR A 123 -0.62 -16.09 8.51
C TYR A 123 -2.00 -16.13 7.86
N THR A 124 -3.02 -16.06 8.70
CA THR A 124 -4.41 -16.01 8.23
C THR A 124 -4.86 -14.55 8.04
N VAL A 125 -5.47 -14.26 6.92
CA VAL A 125 -6.21 -13.02 6.68
C VAL A 125 -7.66 -13.22 7.07
N HIS A 126 -8.15 -12.45 8.04
CA HIS A 126 -9.51 -12.53 8.57
C HIS A 126 -10.38 -11.43 7.98
N ILE A 127 -11.46 -11.83 7.31
CA ILE A 127 -12.41 -10.88 6.71
C ILE A 127 -13.37 -10.33 7.76
N LYS A 128 -13.36 -9.03 7.96
CA LYS A 128 -14.18 -8.34 9.00
C LYS A 128 -15.55 -7.91 8.50
N ASN A 129 -15.69 -7.61 7.20
CA ASN A 129 -16.95 -7.17 6.62
C ASN A 129 -17.22 -7.92 5.30
N THR A 130 -17.98 -9.01 5.38
CA THR A 130 -18.33 -9.84 4.22
C THR A 130 -19.42 -9.24 3.32
N ASN A 131 -20.06 -8.15 3.75
CA ASN A 131 -21.10 -7.44 2.98
C ASN A 131 -20.53 -6.31 2.12
N ASP A 132 -19.29 -5.89 2.39
CA ASP A 132 -18.63 -4.85 1.59
C ASP A 132 -18.38 -5.34 0.16
N PRO A 133 -18.64 -4.53 -0.87
CA PRO A 133 -18.41 -4.92 -2.27
C PRO A 133 -16.98 -5.41 -2.56
N ILE A 134 -15.99 -4.93 -1.81
CA ILE A 134 -14.59 -5.31 -2.00
C ILE A 134 -14.34 -6.74 -1.52
N THR A 135 -14.87 -7.09 -0.36
CA THR A 135 -14.65 -8.39 0.30
C THR A 135 -15.79 -9.39 0.11
N LYS A 136 -16.88 -8.99 -0.56
CA LYS A 136 -18.04 -9.85 -0.78
C LYS A 136 -17.67 -11.18 -1.42
N GLY A 137 -18.04 -12.27 -0.75
CA GLY A 137 -17.80 -13.63 -1.20
C GLY A 137 -16.42 -14.17 -0.89
N ILE A 138 -15.53 -13.36 -0.29
CA ILE A 138 -14.24 -13.81 0.22
C ILE A 138 -14.42 -14.30 1.65
N LYS A 139 -13.80 -15.42 1.98
CA LYS A 139 -13.71 -15.98 3.34
C LYS A 139 -12.29 -15.75 3.88
N ASP A 140 -12.11 -16.04 5.16
CA ASP A 140 -10.75 -16.11 5.74
C ASP A 140 -9.88 -17.07 4.93
N PHE A 141 -8.62 -16.70 4.72
CA PHE A 141 -7.68 -17.48 3.92
C PHE A 141 -6.26 -17.39 4.47
N GLU A 142 -5.48 -18.45 4.20
CA GLU A 142 -4.05 -18.47 4.52
C GLU A 142 -3.27 -17.69 3.46
N TYR A 143 -2.26 -16.96 3.91
CA TYR A 143 -1.39 -16.16 3.06
C TYR A 143 0.07 -16.31 3.47
N HIS A 144 0.96 -16.36 2.50
CA HIS A 144 2.40 -16.50 2.71
C HIS A 144 3.11 -15.27 2.16
N SER A 145 3.50 -14.35 3.05
CA SER A 145 4.12 -13.07 2.68
C SER A 145 4.70 -12.38 3.92
N GLU A 146 5.17 -11.16 3.78
CA GLU A 146 5.46 -10.29 4.92
C GLU A 146 4.15 -9.92 5.65
N GLN A 147 4.07 -10.27 6.93
CA GLN A 147 2.97 -9.85 7.80
C GLN A 147 3.29 -8.47 8.37
N TYR A 148 2.63 -7.43 7.89
CA TYR A 148 2.87 -6.07 8.33
C TYR A 148 2.25 -5.74 9.67
N TYR A 149 3.06 -5.20 10.59
CA TYR A 149 2.58 -4.44 11.72
C TYR A 149 2.45 -2.96 11.31
N MET A 150 1.25 -2.39 11.50
CA MET A 150 0.90 -1.08 10.96
C MET A 150 0.43 -0.14 12.09
N HIS A 151 0.83 1.13 12.03
CA HIS A 151 0.06 2.19 12.69
C HIS A 151 -1.07 2.62 11.76
N VAL A 152 -2.29 2.71 12.29
CA VAL A 152 -3.50 2.97 11.49
C VAL A 152 -4.36 4.05 12.12
N ASP A 153 -5.01 4.82 11.27
CA ASP A 153 -5.91 5.90 11.63
C ASP A 153 -7.29 5.34 12.03
N PRO A 154 -7.92 5.84 13.12
CA PRO A 154 -9.24 5.38 13.55
C PRO A 154 -10.38 5.69 12.57
N LEU A 155 -10.18 6.58 11.59
CA LEU A 155 -11.17 6.88 10.53
C LEU A 155 -11.28 5.74 9.49
N ASN A 156 -10.33 4.81 9.47
CA ASN A 156 -10.33 3.73 8.48
C ASN A 156 -11.51 2.78 8.68
N GLU A 157 -12.23 2.50 7.59
CA GLU A 157 -13.13 1.35 7.52
C GLU A 157 -12.30 0.10 7.22
N VAL A 158 -12.04 -0.70 8.26
CA VAL A 158 -11.22 -1.91 8.18
C VAL A 158 -12.05 -3.06 7.61
N LEU A 159 -11.57 -3.66 6.52
CA LEU A 159 -12.24 -4.76 5.81
C LEU A 159 -11.63 -6.13 6.12
N ALA A 160 -10.34 -6.18 6.43
CA ALA A 160 -9.66 -7.41 6.82
C ALA A 160 -8.52 -7.11 7.80
N THR A 161 -8.20 -8.12 8.64
CA THR A 161 -7.12 -8.05 9.64
C THR A 161 -6.28 -9.32 9.60
N SER A 162 -5.10 -9.28 10.23
CA SER A 162 -4.35 -10.47 10.63
C SER A 162 -3.97 -10.41 12.11
N LYS A 163 -3.65 -11.56 12.71
CA LYS A 163 -3.23 -11.65 14.11
C LYS A 163 -1.80 -12.13 14.20
N PHE A 164 -1.03 -11.49 15.08
CA PHE A 164 0.31 -11.93 15.43
C PHE A 164 0.26 -13.04 16.46
N LYS A 165 1.16 -14.03 16.33
CA LYS A 165 1.26 -15.18 17.24
C LYS A 165 2.05 -14.84 18.51
N GLY A 166 2.86 -13.75 18.48
CA GLY A 166 3.72 -13.32 19.57
C GLY A 166 5.02 -14.13 19.72
N ASN A 167 5.33 -14.94 18.73
CA ASN A 167 6.58 -15.70 18.64
C ASN A 167 7.43 -15.33 17.43
N GLU A 168 7.03 -14.31 16.70
CA GLU A 168 7.81 -13.74 15.60
C GLU A 168 9.11 -13.15 16.15
N VAL A 169 10.13 -13.14 15.32
CA VAL A 169 11.42 -12.54 15.65
C VAL A 169 11.51 -11.16 15.00
N TRP A 170 11.55 -10.12 15.83
CA TRP A 170 11.82 -8.77 15.40
C TRP A 170 13.34 -8.51 15.47
N LYS A 171 13.93 -8.26 14.32
CA LYS A 171 15.32 -7.81 14.20
C LYS A 171 15.31 -6.29 14.13
N LEU A 172 16.16 -5.63 14.92
CA LEU A 172 16.33 -4.20 14.80
C LEU A 172 16.78 -3.85 13.37
N GLU A 173 16.13 -2.86 12.75
CA GLU A 173 16.62 -2.32 11.48
C GLU A 173 18.02 -1.75 11.72
N GLN A 174 18.96 -2.19 10.90
CA GLN A 174 20.34 -1.72 10.97
C GLN A 174 20.42 -0.38 10.25
N GLU A 175 20.80 0.65 10.97
CA GLU A 175 21.33 1.84 10.30
C GLU A 175 22.62 1.49 9.56
N PRO A 176 22.89 2.08 8.39
CA PRO A 176 24.14 1.85 7.68
C PRO A 176 25.35 2.10 8.59
N GLY A 177 26.14 1.05 8.86
CA GLY A 177 27.32 1.13 9.71
C GLY A 177 27.16 0.61 11.14
N HIS A 178 25.97 0.21 11.56
CA HIS A 178 25.75 -0.44 12.85
C HIS A 178 25.32 -1.90 12.65
N PRO A 179 26.21 -2.89 12.83
CA PRO A 179 25.86 -4.29 12.80
C PRO A 179 25.18 -4.66 14.13
N GLY A 180 23.93 -4.28 14.31
CA GLY A 180 23.09 -4.79 15.40
C GLY A 180 22.60 -6.18 15.03
N ASN A 181 22.93 -7.19 15.83
CA ASN A 181 22.38 -8.54 15.70
C ASN A 181 21.26 -8.77 16.72
N ASP A 182 20.75 -7.70 17.32
CA ASP A 182 19.76 -7.82 18.38
C ASP A 182 18.42 -8.24 17.78
N ALA A 183 17.92 -9.33 18.29
CA ALA A 183 16.65 -9.91 17.90
C ALA A 183 15.81 -10.20 19.15
N TYR A 184 14.53 -9.88 19.07
CA TYR A 184 13.59 -9.99 20.18
C TYR A 184 12.36 -10.77 19.74
N THR A 185 11.85 -11.62 20.63
CA THR A 185 10.54 -12.27 20.41
C THR A 185 9.43 -11.27 20.69
N THR A 186 8.42 -11.24 19.83
CA THR A 186 7.37 -10.22 19.85
C THR A 186 6.17 -10.57 20.76
N GLU A 187 6.40 -11.13 21.93
CA GLU A 187 5.32 -11.56 22.86
C GLU A 187 4.31 -10.44 23.18
N TRP A 188 4.75 -9.19 23.19
CA TRP A 188 3.89 -8.02 23.48
C TRP A 188 2.86 -7.70 22.39
N ILE A 189 2.98 -8.28 21.18
CA ILE A 189 1.95 -8.13 20.12
C ILE A 189 1.13 -9.41 19.93
N LYS A 190 1.25 -10.39 20.82
CA LYS A 190 0.45 -11.61 20.74
C LYS A 190 -1.04 -11.28 20.71
N ASP A 191 -1.75 -11.92 19.76
CA ASP A 191 -3.19 -11.76 19.52
C ASP A 191 -3.64 -10.34 19.13
N VAL A 192 -2.70 -9.42 18.90
CA VAL A 192 -3.03 -8.10 18.35
C VAL A 192 -3.56 -8.26 16.92
N GLU A 193 -4.77 -7.75 16.69
CA GLU A 193 -5.34 -7.64 15.35
C GLU A 193 -4.83 -6.39 14.65
N VAL A 194 -4.11 -6.57 13.54
CA VAL A 194 -3.62 -5.47 12.72
C VAL A 194 -4.39 -5.42 11.41
N PRO A 195 -4.90 -4.23 10.99
CA PRO A 195 -5.55 -4.07 9.70
C PRO A 195 -4.65 -4.46 8.54
N VAL A 196 -5.19 -5.31 7.65
CA VAL A 196 -4.59 -5.73 6.38
C VAL A 196 -5.19 -4.96 5.22
N ILE A 197 -6.50 -4.68 5.28
CA ILE A 197 -7.23 -3.97 4.23
C ILE A 197 -8.08 -2.90 4.88
N TRP A 198 -8.01 -1.68 4.32
CA TRP A 198 -8.93 -0.61 4.69
C TRP A 198 -9.26 0.29 3.50
N LYS A 199 -10.34 1.01 3.69
CA LYS A 199 -10.77 2.09 2.81
C LYS A 199 -11.18 3.30 3.64
N ARG A 200 -11.12 4.48 3.03
CA ARG A 200 -11.55 5.74 3.66
C ARG A 200 -11.92 6.78 2.60
N GLN A 201 -12.65 7.80 3.02
CA GLN A 201 -12.93 8.96 2.19
C GLN A 201 -12.22 10.18 2.76
N ILE A 202 -11.55 10.94 1.89
CA ILE A 202 -10.85 12.19 2.22
C ILE A 202 -11.31 13.28 1.25
N GLY A 203 -11.98 14.29 1.76
CA GLY A 203 -12.59 15.30 0.90
C GLY A 203 -13.63 14.68 -0.04
N LYS A 204 -13.44 14.84 -1.35
CA LYS A 204 -14.26 14.21 -2.39
C LYS A 204 -13.68 12.90 -2.89
N GLY A 205 -12.43 12.60 -2.58
CA GLY A 205 -11.73 11.40 -3.03
C GLY A 205 -11.84 10.22 -2.08
N LYS A 206 -11.34 9.10 -2.54
CA LYS A 206 -11.37 7.82 -1.82
C LYS A 206 -9.99 7.22 -1.79
N VAL A 207 -9.65 6.59 -0.68
CA VAL A 207 -8.37 5.91 -0.49
C VAL A 207 -8.63 4.44 -0.17
N PHE A 208 -7.93 3.55 -0.86
CA PHE A 208 -7.95 2.12 -0.63
C PHE A 208 -6.52 1.60 -0.42
N TYR A 209 -6.35 0.73 0.55
CA TYR A 209 -5.08 0.08 0.83
C TYR A 209 -5.25 -1.40 1.16
N ILE A 210 -4.27 -2.19 0.71
CA ILE A 210 -4.10 -3.61 1.04
C ILE A 210 -2.63 -3.89 1.35
N SER A 211 -2.30 -4.48 2.51
CA SER A 211 -0.92 -4.75 2.91
C SER A 211 -0.30 -5.99 2.28
N LEU A 212 -1.07 -6.77 1.54
CA LEU A 212 -0.61 -7.96 0.82
C LEU A 212 0.15 -7.58 -0.46
N GLY A 213 0.90 -8.53 -1.03
CA GLY A 213 1.55 -8.36 -2.32
C GLY A 213 3.01 -7.89 -2.23
N HIS A 214 3.85 -8.61 -1.47
CA HIS A 214 5.28 -8.36 -1.38
C HIS A 214 5.99 -8.59 -2.72
N PHE A 215 5.70 -9.72 -3.39
CA PHE A 215 6.20 -10.03 -4.72
C PHE A 215 5.12 -9.87 -5.79
N ALA A 216 5.55 -9.69 -7.04
CA ALA A 216 4.63 -9.48 -8.15
C ALA A 216 3.74 -10.70 -8.45
N ASP A 217 4.21 -11.91 -8.19
CA ASP A 217 3.42 -13.13 -8.38
C ASP A 217 2.26 -13.24 -7.37
N GLU A 218 2.39 -12.64 -6.18
CA GLU A 218 1.31 -12.58 -5.21
C GLU A 218 0.08 -11.78 -5.71
N LEU A 219 0.28 -10.88 -6.69
CA LEU A 219 -0.84 -10.20 -7.35
C LEU A 219 -1.75 -11.16 -8.14
N ASN A 220 -1.30 -12.40 -8.38
CA ASN A 220 -2.10 -13.46 -8.99
C ASN A 220 -2.82 -14.35 -7.97
N HIS A 221 -2.57 -14.18 -6.66
CA HIS A 221 -3.33 -14.88 -5.62
C HIS A 221 -4.82 -14.53 -5.72
N PRO A 222 -5.74 -15.49 -5.84
CA PRO A 222 -7.13 -15.23 -6.23
C PRO A 222 -7.85 -14.22 -5.33
N GLU A 223 -7.72 -14.36 -4.00
CA GLU A 223 -8.35 -13.47 -3.03
C GLU A 223 -7.71 -12.08 -3.05
N MET A 224 -6.37 -12.01 -3.08
CA MET A 224 -5.63 -10.76 -3.16
C MET A 224 -5.97 -9.99 -4.44
N GLN A 225 -5.90 -10.63 -5.60
CA GLN A 225 -6.23 -10.04 -6.89
C GLN A 225 -7.67 -9.51 -6.91
N THR A 226 -8.61 -10.32 -6.43
CA THR A 226 -10.02 -9.95 -6.41
C THR A 226 -10.26 -8.71 -5.56
N MET A 227 -9.75 -8.69 -4.32
CA MET A 227 -9.95 -7.57 -3.40
C MET A 227 -9.21 -6.32 -3.86
N TYR A 228 -7.99 -6.46 -4.38
CA TYR A 228 -7.22 -5.31 -4.85
C TYR A 228 -7.87 -4.66 -6.09
N ARG A 229 -8.28 -5.44 -7.08
CA ARG A 229 -9.00 -4.90 -8.25
C ARG A 229 -10.30 -4.20 -7.85
N ARG A 230 -11.11 -4.82 -6.98
CA ARG A 230 -12.33 -4.21 -6.47
C ARG A 230 -12.06 -2.92 -5.69
N GLY A 231 -10.98 -2.90 -4.87
CA GLY A 231 -10.55 -1.72 -4.12
C GLY A 231 -10.11 -0.58 -5.02
N ILE A 232 -9.33 -0.87 -6.07
CA ILE A 232 -8.92 0.08 -7.11
C ILE A 232 -10.14 0.71 -7.77
N LEU A 233 -11.10 -0.12 -8.21
CA LEU A 233 -12.32 0.36 -8.89
C LEU A 233 -13.22 1.16 -7.94
N TRP A 234 -13.31 0.76 -6.66
CA TRP A 234 -14.06 1.49 -5.64
C TRP A 234 -13.44 2.88 -5.35
N ALA A 235 -12.10 2.97 -5.31
CA ALA A 235 -11.42 4.22 -5.05
C ALA A 235 -11.54 5.21 -6.22
N SER A 236 -11.55 4.74 -7.46
CA SER A 236 -11.56 5.59 -8.65
C SER A 236 -12.78 6.54 -8.69
N ARG A 237 -12.51 7.79 -9.09
CA ARG A 237 -13.52 8.81 -9.37
C ARG A 237 -14.48 8.38 -10.46
#